data_7e2e341cf4d59172045e95c54d75c021
#
_entry.id   7e2e341cf4d59172045e95c54d75c021
#
_cell.length_a   1.000
_cell.length_b   1.000
_cell.length_c   1.000
_cell.angle_alpha   90.00
_cell.angle_beta   90.00
_cell.angle_gamma   90.00
#
_symmetry.space_group_name_H-M   'P 1'
#
loop_
_entity.id
_entity.type
_entity.pdbx_description
1 polymer ?
#
loop_
_entity_poly.entity_id
_entity_poly.type
_entity_poly.pdbx_seq_one_letter_code
_entity_poly.pdbx_strand_id
1 'polypeptide(L)'
;MQSTQSQLDNLKKGPRFTSENASEYGRRGQAKSVESKKLRKRLALLLNQMTEKKITDEEAKEKLEELGFDTEELRNDALIAVSLFRNAAKGDLNALDRMIEWIDTGIDEQGAKQMSAEEEALALVRKNYLENISSTFGAITVYALKHRFTHYEASGGRGSAKSTWASLTVIRLLMEHPDVHALVLRKVANTLRDSVYAQYLWSIGALGVSEFWEARKSPLELIYLPTGQKILFRGADDPMKIKSIKTEFGYIGITHFEEKDQFAGRAEIDSILQSTMRGGTEFWNFETYNPPRSRDNWANRDSAESRTSRFQHKSSYLDLDDPSWLGEAFLAEAEDLRQRDEGRYQHEYLGVPVGTGGTVFENMELRTITDEEVKCFDRIYQGVDWGWFPDAYAFIRLHYDKARETIYLVDEHVGNKMTNEETANWILRKDYNDVPTTCDSAEPKSIADYRSLGVNAKEAVKGPSSVEYGMKWLQARKIVIDRERTPKAYEEFSSYEYEQTKAGEWISGYPDRNNHTIDAVRYALERVSSKYRSNA
;
A
#
# COMPACT_ATOMS: atom_id res chain seq x y z
N MET A 1 -17.49 33.80 11.16
CA MET A 1 -18.59 33.34 12.05
C MET A 1 -20.01 33.47 11.46
N GLN A 2 -20.20 33.99 10.27
CA GLN A 2 -21.55 34.07 9.62
C GLN A 2 -21.92 32.90 8.71
N SER A 3 -20.96 32.04 8.32
CA SER A 3 -21.24 30.89 7.42
C SER A 3 -21.82 29.66 8.13
N THR A 4 -21.49 29.46 9.39
CA THR A 4 -21.91 28.28 10.18
C THR A 4 -23.39 28.33 10.60
N GLN A 5 -23.93 29.53 10.83
CA GLN A 5 -25.33 29.73 11.22
C GLN A 5 -26.29 29.45 10.04
N SER A 6 -25.91 29.81 8.83
CA SER A 6 -26.68 29.55 7.60
C SER A 6 -26.76 28.07 7.26
N GLN A 7 -25.71 27.29 7.51
CA GLN A 7 -25.72 25.84 7.29
C GLN A 7 -26.57 25.10 8.33
N LEU A 8 -26.57 25.55 9.59
CA LEU A 8 -27.45 25.01 10.64
C LEU A 8 -28.92 25.33 10.41
N ASP A 9 -29.24 26.47 9.81
CA ASP A 9 -30.62 26.86 9.47
C ASP A 9 -31.15 26.10 8.25
N ASN A 10 -30.31 25.66 7.33
CA ASN A 10 -30.70 24.82 6.20
C ASN A 10 -30.98 23.37 6.64
N LEU A 11 -30.27 22.84 7.65
CA LEU A 11 -30.53 21.52 8.25
C LEU A 11 -31.88 21.48 9.02
N LYS A 12 -32.40 22.64 9.45
CA LYS A 12 -33.71 22.76 10.12
C LYS A 12 -34.89 22.88 9.16
N LYS A 13 -34.68 23.04 7.85
CA LYS A 13 -35.75 23.23 6.84
C LYS A 13 -36.17 21.96 6.11
N GLY A 14 -35.62 20.79 6.43
CA GLY A 14 -36.16 19.52 5.96
C GLY A 14 -37.50 19.21 6.62
N PRO A 15 -38.47 18.62 5.90
CA PRO A 15 -39.74 18.25 6.49
C PRO A 15 -39.49 17.27 7.66
N ARG A 16 -39.94 17.66 8.88
CA ARG A 16 -39.87 16.76 10.04
C ARG A 16 -40.72 15.54 9.76
N PHE A 17 -40.13 14.36 9.84
CA PHE A 17 -40.88 13.10 9.79
C PHE A 17 -41.80 13.01 10.99
N THR A 18 -43.11 13.02 10.73
CA THR A 18 -44.17 12.73 11.71
C THR A 18 -44.79 11.39 11.33
N SER A 19 -45.48 10.74 12.29
CA SER A 19 -46.16 9.46 12.04
C SER A 19 -47.20 9.55 10.90
N GLU A 20 -47.78 10.73 10.65
CA GLU A 20 -48.73 10.96 9.56
C GLU A 20 -48.08 11.09 8.19
N ASN A 21 -46.94 11.81 8.06
CA ASN A 21 -46.30 11.97 6.79
C ASN A 21 -45.40 10.75 6.42
N ALA A 22 -44.93 9.98 7.38
CA ALA A 22 -44.21 8.72 7.13
C ALA A 22 -45.09 7.71 6.39
N SER A 23 -46.38 7.63 6.70
CA SER A 23 -47.34 6.78 5.98
C SER A 23 -47.59 7.23 4.54
N GLU A 24 -47.60 8.54 4.28
CA GLU A 24 -47.75 9.10 2.93
C GLU A 24 -46.50 8.91 2.07
N TYR A 25 -45.29 9.14 2.63
CA TYR A 25 -44.04 8.87 1.95
C TYR A 25 -43.83 7.37 1.69
N GLY A 26 -44.22 6.50 2.61
CA GLY A 26 -44.25 5.06 2.42
C GLY A 26 -45.16 4.63 1.27
N ARG A 27 -46.37 5.18 1.16
CA ARG A 27 -47.29 4.91 0.03
C ARG A 27 -46.78 5.45 -1.30
N ARG A 28 -46.16 6.64 -1.33
CA ARG A 28 -45.51 7.18 -2.54
C ARG A 28 -44.29 6.35 -2.97
N GLY A 29 -43.48 5.87 -2.01
CA GLY A 29 -42.37 4.94 -2.27
C GLY A 29 -42.85 3.60 -2.84
N GLN A 30 -43.93 3.02 -2.25
CA GLN A 30 -44.57 1.80 -2.78
C GLN A 30 -45.16 1.99 -4.18
N ALA A 31 -45.85 3.12 -4.45
CA ALA A 31 -46.40 3.41 -5.77
C ALA A 31 -45.31 3.53 -6.84
N LYS A 32 -44.20 4.24 -6.56
CA LYS A 32 -43.03 4.32 -7.46
C LYS A 32 -42.37 2.96 -7.65
N SER A 33 -42.26 2.14 -6.60
CA SER A 33 -41.70 0.78 -6.67
C SER A 33 -42.58 -0.13 -7.55
N VAL A 34 -43.90 -0.06 -7.41
CA VAL A 34 -44.86 -0.84 -8.25
C VAL A 34 -44.79 -0.40 -9.72
N GLU A 35 -44.67 0.91 -9.98
CA GLU A 35 -44.58 1.45 -11.33
C GLU A 35 -43.24 1.08 -11.98
N SER A 36 -42.16 1.14 -11.25
CA SER A 36 -40.82 0.66 -11.67
C SER A 36 -40.84 -0.85 -11.94
N LYS A 37 -41.47 -1.66 -11.09
CA LYS A 37 -41.64 -3.11 -11.31
C LYS A 37 -42.47 -3.41 -12.57
N LYS A 38 -43.54 -2.65 -12.85
CA LYS A 38 -44.32 -2.79 -14.09
C LYS A 38 -43.51 -2.42 -15.33
N LEU A 39 -42.70 -1.36 -15.24
CA LEU A 39 -41.83 -0.92 -16.36
C LEU A 39 -40.77 -1.97 -16.64
N ARG A 40 -40.11 -2.49 -15.60
CA ARG A 40 -39.11 -3.57 -15.72
C ARG A 40 -39.69 -4.85 -16.33
N LYS A 41 -40.89 -5.27 -15.89
CA LYS A 41 -41.56 -6.43 -16.44
C LYS A 41 -41.89 -6.26 -17.93
N ARG A 42 -42.28 -5.04 -18.34
CA ARG A 42 -42.52 -4.69 -19.76
C ARG A 42 -41.22 -4.67 -20.60
N LEU A 43 -40.13 -4.17 -20.00
CA LEU A 43 -38.82 -4.13 -20.63
C LEU A 43 -38.24 -5.56 -20.81
N ALA A 44 -38.38 -6.40 -19.78
CA ALA A 44 -37.96 -7.81 -19.84
C ALA A 44 -38.73 -8.60 -20.91
N LEU A 45 -40.04 -8.37 -21.02
CA LEU A 45 -40.87 -8.99 -22.05
C LEU A 45 -40.49 -8.53 -23.46
N LEU A 46 -40.19 -7.26 -23.66
CA LEU A 46 -39.70 -6.71 -24.92
C LEU A 46 -38.30 -7.23 -25.27
N LEU A 47 -37.41 -7.33 -24.30
CA LEU A 47 -36.07 -7.91 -24.47
C LEU A 47 -36.17 -9.39 -24.85
N ASN A 48 -36.99 -10.19 -24.18
CA ASN A 48 -37.21 -11.60 -24.56
C ASN A 48 -37.78 -11.73 -25.99
N GLN A 49 -38.71 -10.88 -26.39
CA GLN A 49 -39.23 -10.89 -27.77
C GLN A 49 -38.17 -10.45 -28.80
N MET A 50 -37.20 -9.61 -28.42
CA MET A 50 -36.09 -9.22 -29.30
C MET A 50 -34.98 -10.27 -29.32
N THR A 51 -34.76 -11.03 -28.24
CA THR A 51 -33.72 -12.07 -28.14
C THR A 51 -34.10 -13.35 -28.90
N GLU A 52 -35.37 -13.63 -29.10
CA GLU A 52 -35.84 -14.79 -29.89
C GLU A 52 -35.68 -14.62 -31.41
N LYS A 53 -35.35 -13.40 -31.90
CA LYS A 53 -35.13 -13.16 -33.33
C LYS A 53 -33.73 -13.58 -33.76
N LYS A 54 -33.61 -14.26 -34.89
CA LYS A 54 -32.31 -14.56 -35.51
C LYS A 54 -31.56 -13.25 -35.84
N ILE A 55 -30.23 -13.30 -35.74
CA ILE A 55 -29.36 -12.19 -36.12
C ILE A 55 -29.51 -11.91 -37.61
N THR A 56 -29.93 -10.70 -37.95
CA THR A 56 -30.13 -10.28 -39.36
C THR A 56 -29.02 -9.32 -39.85
N ASP A 57 -28.14 -8.90 -38.96
CA ASP A 57 -27.05 -7.98 -39.27
C ASP A 57 -25.80 -8.76 -39.67
N GLU A 58 -25.42 -8.68 -40.97
CA GLU A 58 -24.30 -9.40 -41.55
C GLU A 58 -22.95 -8.98 -40.94
N GLU A 59 -22.75 -7.70 -40.59
CA GLU A 59 -21.52 -7.23 -39.94
C GLU A 59 -21.36 -7.80 -38.51
N ALA A 60 -22.48 -8.01 -37.83
CA ALA A 60 -22.50 -8.65 -36.51
C ALA A 60 -22.22 -10.15 -36.59
N LYS A 61 -22.69 -10.84 -37.64
CA LYS A 61 -22.38 -12.24 -37.88
C LYS A 61 -20.90 -12.45 -38.16
N GLU A 62 -20.31 -11.65 -39.06
CA GLU A 62 -18.90 -11.73 -39.45
C GLU A 62 -17.98 -11.57 -38.22
N LYS A 63 -18.31 -10.62 -37.32
CA LYS A 63 -17.57 -10.45 -36.08
C LYS A 63 -17.70 -11.60 -35.07
N LEU A 64 -18.81 -12.31 -35.07
CA LEU A 64 -19.02 -13.50 -34.23
C LEU A 64 -18.27 -14.71 -34.75
N GLU A 65 -18.24 -14.88 -36.09
CA GLU A 65 -17.47 -15.93 -36.77
C GLU A 65 -15.97 -15.75 -36.55
N GLU A 66 -15.45 -14.53 -36.63
CA GLU A 66 -14.06 -14.18 -36.26
C GLU A 66 -13.72 -14.56 -34.82
N LEU A 67 -14.70 -14.58 -33.93
CA LEU A 67 -14.55 -14.98 -32.52
C LEU A 67 -14.75 -16.49 -32.31
N GLY A 68 -15.01 -17.26 -33.39
CA GLY A 68 -15.13 -18.72 -33.34
C GLY A 68 -16.53 -19.24 -32.97
N PHE A 69 -17.57 -18.42 -33.12
CA PHE A 69 -18.95 -18.82 -32.87
C PHE A 69 -19.61 -19.28 -34.19
N ASP A 70 -20.36 -20.37 -34.15
CA ASP A 70 -21.22 -20.79 -35.24
C ASP A 70 -22.45 -19.88 -35.32
N THR A 71 -22.62 -19.20 -36.45
CA THR A 71 -23.64 -18.15 -36.60
C THR A 71 -24.97 -18.66 -37.14
N GLU A 72 -25.07 -19.93 -37.57
CA GLU A 72 -26.32 -20.46 -38.13
C GLU A 72 -27.45 -20.61 -37.09
N GLU A 73 -27.10 -20.81 -35.82
CA GLU A 73 -28.07 -20.97 -34.72
C GLU A 73 -28.10 -19.76 -33.75
N LEU A 74 -27.24 -18.75 -33.93
CA LEU A 74 -27.14 -17.65 -33.00
C LEU A 74 -28.32 -16.68 -33.06
N ARG A 75 -28.81 -16.31 -31.87
CA ARG A 75 -29.88 -15.34 -31.67
C ARG A 75 -29.31 -14.01 -31.15
N ASN A 76 -30.10 -12.94 -31.14
CA ASN A 76 -29.70 -11.61 -30.67
C ASN A 76 -29.21 -11.58 -29.21
N ASP A 77 -29.60 -12.58 -28.38
CA ASP A 77 -29.10 -12.75 -27.01
C ASP A 77 -27.59 -12.99 -26.98
N ALA A 78 -27.04 -13.74 -27.94
CA ALA A 78 -25.60 -13.95 -28.04
C ALA A 78 -24.83 -12.66 -28.36
N LEU A 79 -25.37 -11.79 -29.22
CA LEU A 79 -24.80 -10.48 -29.52
C LEU A 79 -24.78 -9.57 -28.30
N ILE A 80 -25.87 -9.55 -27.54
CA ILE A 80 -26.00 -8.76 -26.31
C ILE A 80 -24.99 -9.28 -25.27
N ALA A 81 -24.89 -10.61 -25.09
CA ALA A 81 -23.94 -11.23 -24.19
C ALA A 81 -22.49 -10.89 -24.55
N VAL A 82 -22.11 -11.01 -25.82
CA VAL A 82 -20.73 -10.67 -26.28
C VAL A 82 -20.43 -9.17 -26.09
N SER A 83 -21.39 -8.30 -26.39
CA SER A 83 -21.23 -6.86 -26.19
C SER A 83 -21.06 -6.49 -24.71
N LEU A 84 -21.89 -7.05 -23.84
CA LEU A 84 -21.81 -6.85 -22.38
C LEU A 84 -20.49 -7.42 -21.84
N PHE A 85 -20.10 -8.63 -22.27
CA PHE A 85 -18.84 -9.25 -21.88
C PHE A 85 -17.63 -8.41 -22.30
N ARG A 86 -17.63 -7.86 -23.51
CA ARG A 86 -16.56 -7.03 -24.05
C ARG A 86 -16.42 -5.70 -23.30
N ASN A 87 -17.54 -5.10 -22.90
CA ASN A 87 -17.56 -3.87 -22.14
C ASN A 87 -17.18 -4.11 -20.68
N ALA A 88 -17.69 -5.18 -20.05
CA ALA A 88 -17.27 -5.59 -18.71
C ALA A 88 -15.77 -5.93 -18.64
N ALA A 89 -15.22 -6.58 -19.67
CA ALA A 89 -13.79 -6.88 -19.76
C ALA A 89 -12.91 -5.62 -19.93
N LYS A 90 -13.49 -4.51 -20.38
CA LYS A 90 -12.85 -3.19 -20.43
C LYS A 90 -13.02 -2.38 -19.14
N GLY A 91 -13.69 -2.94 -18.13
CA GLY A 91 -13.91 -2.30 -16.84
C GLY A 91 -15.25 -1.54 -16.74
N ASP A 92 -16.16 -1.70 -17.71
CA ASP A 92 -17.51 -1.13 -17.62
C ASP A 92 -18.34 -1.91 -16.58
N LEU A 93 -18.48 -1.33 -15.39
CA LEU A 93 -19.22 -1.93 -14.28
C LEU A 93 -20.72 -2.06 -14.57
N ASN A 94 -21.32 -1.13 -15.32
CA ASN A 94 -22.71 -1.23 -15.74
C ASN A 94 -22.96 -2.41 -16.70
N ALA A 95 -21.98 -2.67 -17.57
CA ALA A 95 -22.04 -3.85 -18.45
C ALA A 95 -21.92 -5.15 -17.64
N LEU A 96 -21.08 -5.15 -16.61
CA LEU A 96 -20.94 -6.28 -15.68
C LEU A 96 -22.25 -6.55 -14.92
N ASP A 97 -22.90 -5.49 -14.41
CA ASP A 97 -24.18 -5.61 -13.71
C ASP A 97 -25.27 -6.20 -14.58
N ARG A 98 -25.39 -5.68 -15.82
CA ARG A 98 -26.34 -6.22 -16.81
C ARG A 98 -26.06 -7.67 -17.16
N MET A 99 -24.79 -8.10 -17.23
CA MET A 99 -24.44 -9.52 -17.41
C MET A 99 -24.91 -10.36 -16.22
N ILE A 100 -24.69 -9.89 -15.01
CA ILE A 100 -25.09 -10.60 -13.80
C ILE A 100 -26.63 -10.67 -13.73
N GLU A 101 -27.34 -9.55 -13.97
CA GLU A 101 -28.79 -9.55 -14.07
C GLU A 101 -29.31 -10.52 -15.14
N TRP A 102 -28.64 -10.58 -16.27
CA TRP A 102 -29.06 -11.45 -17.39
C TRP A 102 -28.82 -12.94 -17.11
N ILE A 103 -27.76 -13.30 -16.40
CA ILE A 103 -27.51 -14.67 -15.95
C ILE A 103 -28.53 -15.10 -14.88
N ASP A 104 -28.91 -14.19 -14.01
CA ASP A 104 -29.87 -14.46 -12.91
C ASP A 104 -31.35 -14.43 -13.35
N THR A 105 -31.69 -13.71 -14.44
CA THR A 105 -33.05 -13.64 -14.97
C THR A 105 -33.39 -14.77 -15.95
N GLY A 106 -32.45 -15.65 -16.23
CA GLY A 106 -32.74 -16.90 -16.94
C GLY A 106 -33.62 -17.78 -16.09
N ILE A 107 -34.97 -17.62 -16.26
CA ILE A 107 -35.99 -18.61 -15.93
C ILE A 107 -37.04 -18.24 -14.91
N ASP A 108 -38.15 -18.60 -15.30
CA ASP A 108 -39.41 -19.13 -14.84
C ASP A 108 -40.60 -18.19 -14.88
N GLU A 109 -41.40 -18.40 -15.93
CA GLU A 109 -42.72 -17.81 -16.12
C GLU A 109 -43.79 -18.38 -15.18
N GLN A 110 -43.43 -19.09 -14.09
CA GLN A 110 -44.45 -19.67 -13.20
C GLN A 110 -44.24 -19.23 -11.73
N GLY A 111 -45.00 -18.25 -11.33
CA GLY A 111 -45.25 -17.91 -9.94
C GLY A 111 -44.47 -16.71 -9.42
N ALA A 112 -45.16 -15.62 -9.11
CA ALA A 112 -44.63 -14.57 -8.25
C ALA A 112 -44.35 -15.18 -6.86
N LYS A 113 -43.19 -15.84 -6.69
CA LYS A 113 -42.69 -16.31 -5.42
C LYS A 113 -42.39 -15.07 -4.58
N GLN A 114 -42.90 -15.01 -3.40
CA GLN A 114 -42.54 -13.98 -2.44
C GLN A 114 -41.02 -14.19 -2.17
N MET A 115 -40.19 -13.23 -2.57
CA MET A 115 -38.75 -13.30 -2.36
C MET A 115 -38.46 -13.52 -0.87
N SER A 116 -37.54 -14.42 -0.54
CA SER A 116 -37.06 -14.55 0.83
C SER A 116 -36.30 -13.29 1.25
N ALA A 117 -36.16 -13.07 2.56
CA ALA A 117 -35.39 -11.92 3.07
C ALA A 117 -33.94 -11.95 2.54
N GLU A 118 -33.38 -13.14 2.32
CA GLU A 118 -32.07 -13.35 1.74
C GLU A 118 -32.00 -12.92 0.26
N GLU A 119 -32.98 -13.35 -0.55
CA GLU A 119 -33.07 -12.95 -1.96
C GLU A 119 -33.27 -11.43 -2.12
N GLU A 120 -34.07 -10.81 -1.24
CA GLU A 120 -34.27 -9.37 -1.22
C GLU A 120 -32.96 -8.62 -0.88
N ALA A 121 -32.25 -9.05 0.15
CA ALA A 121 -30.97 -8.48 0.55
C ALA A 121 -29.91 -8.61 -0.55
N LEU A 122 -29.80 -9.77 -1.20
CA LEU A 122 -28.88 -9.99 -2.30
C LEU A 122 -29.21 -9.10 -3.52
N ALA A 123 -30.49 -8.92 -3.84
CA ALA A 123 -30.91 -8.04 -4.91
C ALA A 123 -30.53 -6.57 -4.64
N LEU A 124 -30.64 -6.12 -3.38
CA LEU A 124 -30.20 -4.79 -2.97
C LEU A 124 -28.68 -4.64 -3.08
N VAL A 125 -27.93 -5.62 -2.58
CA VAL A 125 -26.46 -5.63 -2.69
C VAL A 125 -26.02 -5.53 -4.14
N ARG A 126 -26.52 -6.39 -5.02
CA ARG A 126 -26.15 -6.41 -6.43
C ARG A 126 -26.45 -5.08 -7.11
N LYS A 127 -27.56 -4.45 -6.76
CA LYS A 127 -27.95 -3.15 -7.31
C LYS A 127 -27.02 -2.03 -6.85
N ASN A 128 -26.75 -1.93 -5.54
CA ASN A 128 -26.05 -0.79 -4.95
C ASN A 128 -24.53 -0.95 -4.97
N TYR A 129 -24.02 -2.18 -5.18
CA TYR A 129 -22.59 -2.50 -5.14
C TYR A 129 -21.80 -1.69 -6.16
N LEU A 130 -22.26 -1.65 -7.41
CA LEU A 130 -21.55 -0.96 -8.49
C LEU A 130 -21.67 0.58 -8.40
N GLU A 131 -22.72 1.09 -7.77
CA GLU A 131 -22.89 2.53 -7.53
C GLU A 131 -21.86 3.07 -6.49
N ASN A 132 -21.27 2.17 -5.68
CA ASN A 132 -20.38 2.51 -4.58
C ASN A 132 -18.93 2.10 -4.82
N ILE A 133 -18.59 1.59 -6.01
CA ILE A 133 -17.24 1.19 -6.40
C ILE A 133 -16.79 1.99 -7.61
N SER A 134 -15.58 2.58 -7.54
CA SER A 134 -14.97 3.21 -8.70
C SER A 134 -14.61 2.19 -9.78
N SER A 135 -14.75 2.57 -11.05
CA SER A 135 -14.48 1.73 -12.23
C SER A 135 -13.04 1.21 -12.28
N THR A 136 -12.10 1.90 -11.65
CA THR A 136 -10.70 1.46 -11.54
C THR A 136 -10.58 0.06 -10.93
N PHE A 137 -11.52 -0.32 -10.02
CA PHE A 137 -11.54 -1.65 -9.41
C PHE A 137 -12.25 -2.72 -10.27
N GLY A 138 -12.70 -2.40 -11.47
CA GLY A 138 -13.48 -3.30 -12.33
C GLY A 138 -12.82 -4.67 -12.54
N ALA A 139 -11.54 -4.70 -12.92
CA ALA A 139 -10.85 -5.96 -13.20
C ALA A 139 -10.71 -6.85 -11.95
N ILE A 140 -10.24 -6.30 -10.83
CA ILE A 140 -10.07 -7.05 -9.58
C ILE A 140 -11.42 -7.51 -9.02
N THR A 141 -12.48 -6.72 -9.20
CA THR A 141 -13.86 -7.07 -8.83
C THR A 141 -14.36 -8.28 -9.62
N VAL A 142 -14.24 -8.25 -10.95
CA VAL A 142 -14.64 -9.38 -11.82
C VAL A 142 -13.91 -10.66 -11.42
N TYR A 143 -12.61 -10.57 -11.18
CA TYR A 143 -11.82 -11.74 -10.79
C TYR A 143 -12.18 -12.25 -9.40
N ALA A 144 -12.49 -11.36 -8.45
CA ALA A 144 -12.93 -11.75 -7.10
C ALA A 144 -14.30 -12.45 -7.14
N LEU A 145 -15.29 -11.87 -7.82
CA LEU A 145 -16.62 -12.45 -7.95
C LEU A 145 -16.65 -13.77 -8.72
N LYS A 146 -15.70 -13.98 -9.64
CA LYS A 146 -15.55 -15.23 -10.39
C LYS A 146 -14.56 -16.22 -9.76
N HIS A 147 -14.04 -15.93 -8.58
CA HIS A 147 -13.04 -16.73 -7.87
C HIS A 147 -11.86 -17.16 -8.75
N ARG A 148 -11.31 -16.21 -9.54
CA ARG A 148 -10.21 -16.51 -10.48
C ARG A 148 -8.86 -16.66 -9.78
N PHE A 149 -8.71 -16.07 -8.63
CA PHE A 149 -7.51 -16.10 -7.79
C PHE A 149 -7.89 -16.36 -6.33
N THR A 150 -6.94 -16.85 -5.56
CA THR A 150 -7.13 -17.01 -4.10
C THR A 150 -6.72 -15.74 -3.34
N HIS A 151 -5.83 -14.93 -3.91
CA HIS A 151 -5.32 -13.71 -3.29
C HIS A 151 -5.62 -12.48 -4.14
N TYR A 152 -6.15 -11.44 -3.51
CA TYR A 152 -6.51 -10.15 -4.11
C TYR A 152 -5.82 -9.04 -3.35
N GLU A 153 -4.78 -8.48 -3.94
CA GLU A 153 -4.00 -7.41 -3.33
C GLU A 153 -4.38 -6.07 -3.95
N ALA A 154 -4.81 -5.12 -3.12
CA ALA A 154 -5.07 -3.75 -3.53
C ALA A 154 -4.14 -2.80 -2.77
N SER A 155 -3.20 -2.21 -3.49
CA SER A 155 -2.25 -1.23 -2.96
C SER A 155 -2.51 0.16 -3.56
N GLY A 156 -2.16 1.21 -2.82
CA GLY A 156 -2.33 2.57 -3.36
C GLY A 156 -2.18 3.66 -2.32
N GLY A 157 -2.17 4.90 -2.79
CA GLY A 157 -2.06 6.09 -1.96
C GLY A 157 -3.30 6.35 -1.09
N ARG A 158 -3.23 7.43 -0.32
CA ARG A 158 -4.37 7.92 0.47
C ARG A 158 -5.51 8.32 -0.48
N GLY A 159 -6.75 8.06 -0.05
CA GLY A 159 -7.93 8.39 -0.85
C GLY A 159 -8.17 7.51 -2.07
N SER A 160 -7.44 6.42 -2.29
CA SER A 160 -7.60 5.53 -3.45
C SER A 160 -8.79 4.57 -3.36
N ALA A 161 -9.64 4.65 -2.35
CA ALA A 161 -10.85 3.85 -2.13
C ALA A 161 -10.67 2.32 -2.01
N LYS A 162 -9.43 1.80 -1.85
CA LYS A 162 -9.15 0.35 -1.76
C LYS A 162 -9.84 -0.35 -0.59
N SER A 163 -9.88 0.29 0.60
CA SER A 163 -10.56 -0.29 1.79
C SER A 163 -12.08 -0.30 1.62
N THR A 164 -12.64 0.70 0.91
CA THR A 164 -14.04 0.76 0.53
C THR A 164 -14.38 -0.38 -0.43
N TRP A 165 -13.60 -0.54 -1.49
CA TRP A 165 -13.75 -1.66 -2.42
C TRP A 165 -13.69 -3.02 -1.71
N ALA A 166 -12.69 -3.24 -0.86
CA ALA A 166 -12.51 -4.52 -0.17
C ALA A 166 -13.70 -4.83 0.77
N SER A 167 -14.14 -3.87 1.59
CA SER A 167 -15.25 -4.08 2.51
C SER A 167 -16.58 -4.35 1.80
N LEU A 168 -16.90 -3.62 0.73
CA LEU A 168 -18.08 -3.86 -0.09
C LEU A 168 -18.03 -5.25 -0.75
N THR A 169 -16.86 -5.65 -1.28
CA THR A 169 -16.66 -6.95 -1.94
C THR A 169 -16.77 -8.11 -0.96
N VAL A 170 -16.17 -7.98 0.23
CA VAL A 170 -16.27 -9.01 1.30
C VAL A 170 -17.71 -9.21 1.73
N ILE A 171 -18.47 -8.13 1.95
CA ILE A 171 -19.89 -8.22 2.32
C ILE A 171 -20.68 -8.94 1.23
N ARG A 172 -20.50 -8.55 -0.03
CA ARG A 172 -21.18 -9.16 -1.17
C ARG A 172 -20.85 -10.65 -1.29
N LEU A 173 -19.56 -11.03 -1.26
CA LEU A 173 -19.14 -12.43 -1.34
C LEU A 173 -19.69 -13.27 -0.19
N LEU A 174 -19.66 -12.75 1.04
CA LEU A 174 -20.23 -13.45 2.19
C LEU A 174 -21.73 -13.73 1.98
N MET A 175 -22.49 -12.76 1.50
CA MET A 175 -23.92 -12.92 1.27
C MET A 175 -24.22 -13.84 0.06
N GLU A 176 -23.33 -13.92 -0.92
CA GLU A 176 -23.49 -14.83 -2.10
C GLU A 176 -23.08 -16.29 -1.79
N HIS A 177 -22.34 -16.54 -0.70
CA HIS A 177 -21.80 -17.86 -0.32
C HIS A 177 -22.26 -18.24 1.11
N PRO A 178 -23.42 -18.89 1.31
CA PRO A 178 -24.06 -19.08 2.62
C PRO A 178 -23.23 -19.85 3.66
N ASP A 179 -22.27 -20.67 3.24
CA ASP A 179 -21.39 -21.44 4.14
C ASP A 179 -20.10 -20.70 4.50
N VAL A 180 -19.90 -19.45 4.01
CA VAL A 180 -18.66 -18.70 4.16
C VAL A 180 -18.79 -17.66 5.26
N HIS A 181 -17.87 -17.65 6.21
CA HIS A 181 -17.65 -16.57 7.16
C HIS A 181 -16.43 -15.74 6.75
N ALA A 182 -16.36 -14.50 7.23
CA ALA A 182 -15.23 -13.62 6.98
C ALA A 182 -14.44 -13.32 8.25
N LEU A 183 -13.12 -13.22 8.13
CA LEU A 183 -12.20 -12.77 9.17
C LEU A 183 -11.45 -11.53 8.69
N VAL A 184 -11.66 -10.42 9.37
CA VAL A 184 -11.00 -9.14 9.10
C VAL A 184 -9.95 -8.86 10.14
N LEU A 185 -8.75 -8.57 9.70
CA LEU A 185 -7.55 -8.50 10.53
C LEU A 185 -6.84 -7.16 10.36
N ARG A 186 -6.43 -6.58 11.47
CA ARG A 186 -5.37 -5.56 11.56
C ARG A 186 -4.26 -6.04 12.47
N LYS A 187 -3.08 -5.48 12.34
CA LYS A 187 -1.96 -5.83 13.22
C LYS A 187 -2.29 -5.56 14.68
N VAL A 188 -2.93 -4.43 15.00
CA VAL A 188 -3.22 -3.99 16.37
C VAL A 188 -4.72 -3.98 16.64
N ALA A 189 -5.16 -4.73 17.67
CA ALA A 189 -6.58 -4.90 18.01
C ALA A 189 -7.28 -3.59 18.37
N ASN A 190 -6.61 -2.67 19.07
CA ASN A 190 -7.21 -1.41 19.56
C ASN A 190 -7.69 -0.50 18.44
N THR A 191 -7.16 -0.62 17.24
CA THR A 191 -7.51 0.22 16.08
C THR A 191 -8.69 -0.31 15.28
N LEU A 192 -9.16 -1.53 15.54
CA LEU A 192 -10.21 -2.19 14.76
C LEU A 192 -11.54 -1.45 14.78
N ARG A 193 -11.99 -0.99 15.96
CA ARG A 193 -13.34 -0.42 16.17
C ARG A 193 -13.58 0.85 15.36
N ASP A 194 -12.63 1.78 15.45
CA ASP A 194 -12.78 3.14 14.93
C ASP A 194 -12.29 3.26 13.47
N SER A 195 -11.75 2.16 12.92
CA SER A 195 -11.26 2.10 11.54
C SER A 195 -12.05 1.07 10.72
N VAL A 196 -11.51 -0.15 10.57
CA VAL A 196 -12.06 -1.15 9.63
C VAL A 196 -13.47 -1.62 10.00
N TYR A 197 -13.81 -1.74 11.29
CA TYR A 197 -15.18 -2.09 11.69
C TYR A 197 -16.17 -0.99 11.30
N ALA A 198 -15.83 0.28 11.53
CA ALA A 198 -16.65 1.41 11.10
C ALA A 198 -16.79 1.46 9.57
N GLN A 199 -15.73 1.12 8.82
CA GLN A 199 -15.77 1.01 7.36
C GLN A 199 -16.77 -0.05 6.90
N TYR A 200 -16.81 -1.23 7.54
CA TYR A 200 -17.77 -2.28 7.21
C TYR A 200 -19.21 -1.90 7.54
N LEU A 201 -19.44 -1.19 8.66
CA LEU A 201 -20.77 -0.65 8.98
C LEU A 201 -21.23 0.37 7.93
N TRP A 202 -20.35 1.27 7.51
CA TRP A 202 -20.63 2.18 6.42
C TRP A 202 -20.98 1.44 5.13
N SER A 203 -20.20 0.40 4.78
CA SER A 203 -20.42 -0.40 3.58
C SER A 203 -21.77 -1.13 3.59
N ILE A 204 -22.20 -1.68 4.73
CA ILE A 204 -23.52 -2.28 4.90
C ILE A 204 -24.63 -1.22 4.66
N GLY A 205 -24.44 0.01 5.17
CA GLY A 205 -25.34 1.12 4.92
C GLY A 205 -25.39 1.55 3.45
N ALA A 206 -24.23 1.67 2.80
CA ALA A 206 -24.11 2.02 1.39
C ALA A 206 -24.75 0.97 0.47
N LEU A 207 -24.66 -0.31 0.83
CA LEU A 207 -25.36 -1.40 0.12
C LEU A 207 -26.86 -1.44 0.38
N GLY A 208 -27.39 -0.65 1.33
CA GLY A 208 -28.81 -0.58 1.65
C GLY A 208 -29.36 -1.80 2.39
N VAL A 209 -28.49 -2.55 3.09
CA VAL A 209 -28.86 -3.83 3.73
C VAL A 209 -28.72 -3.83 5.25
N SER A 210 -28.73 -2.65 5.86
CA SER A 210 -28.52 -2.50 7.32
C SER A 210 -29.52 -3.29 8.18
N GLU A 211 -30.75 -3.46 7.73
CA GLU A 211 -31.78 -4.21 8.45
C GLU A 211 -31.52 -5.72 8.52
N PHE A 212 -30.68 -6.24 7.63
CA PHE A 212 -30.31 -7.66 7.59
C PHE A 212 -29.04 -7.97 8.42
N TRP A 213 -28.47 -6.99 9.14
CA TRP A 213 -27.24 -7.15 9.87
C TRP A 213 -27.37 -6.73 11.34
N GLU A 214 -26.84 -7.57 12.23
CA GLU A 214 -26.65 -7.24 13.65
C GLU A 214 -25.19 -6.85 13.90
N ALA A 215 -24.99 -5.68 14.54
CA ALA A 215 -23.67 -5.17 14.88
C ALA A 215 -23.35 -5.42 16.36
N ARG A 216 -22.35 -6.24 16.67
CA ARG A 216 -21.88 -6.54 18.03
C ARG A 216 -20.55 -5.86 18.32
N LYS A 217 -20.46 -5.25 19.51
CA LYS A 217 -19.26 -4.54 19.96
C LYS A 217 -18.38 -5.38 20.91
N SER A 218 -18.90 -6.47 21.44
CA SER A 218 -18.17 -7.39 22.31
C SER A 218 -18.82 -8.80 22.27
N PRO A 219 -18.19 -9.79 21.62
CA PRO A 219 -17.03 -9.64 20.72
C PRO A 219 -17.32 -8.76 19.52
N LEU A 220 -16.26 -8.20 18.88
CA LEU A 220 -16.43 -7.32 17.72
C LEU A 220 -16.76 -8.17 16.49
N GLU A 221 -18.04 -8.15 16.09
CA GLU A 221 -18.60 -9.00 15.03
C GLU A 221 -19.76 -8.30 14.32
N LEU A 222 -19.97 -8.64 13.05
CA LEU A 222 -21.18 -8.33 12.28
C LEU A 222 -21.83 -9.66 11.89
N ILE A 223 -23.13 -9.78 12.12
CA ILE A 223 -23.87 -11.02 11.88
C ILE A 223 -24.91 -10.75 10.80
N TYR A 224 -24.85 -11.50 9.71
CA TYR A 224 -25.86 -11.50 8.67
C TYR A 224 -27.05 -12.35 9.13
N LEU A 225 -28.17 -11.70 9.46
CA LEU A 225 -29.31 -12.31 10.14
C LEU A 225 -29.99 -13.44 9.36
N PRO A 226 -30.14 -13.37 8.00
CA PRO A 226 -30.83 -14.42 7.25
C PRO A 226 -30.18 -15.80 7.38
N THR A 227 -28.87 -15.87 7.45
CA THR A 227 -28.11 -17.14 7.47
C THR A 227 -27.35 -17.37 8.78
N GLY A 228 -27.11 -16.31 9.57
CA GLY A 228 -26.27 -16.37 10.78
C GLY A 228 -24.76 -16.31 10.49
N GLN A 229 -24.35 -16.04 9.24
CA GLN A 229 -22.95 -15.86 8.88
C GLN A 229 -22.32 -14.67 9.63
N LYS A 230 -21.02 -14.71 9.86
CA LYS A 230 -20.32 -13.70 10.68
C LYS A 230 -19.15 -13.08 9.93
N ILE A 231 -18.96 -11.78 10.12
CA ILE A 231 -17.71 -11.10 9.87
C ILE A 231 -17.05 -10.87 11.24
N LEU A 232 -15.91 -11.51 11.47
CA LEU A 232 -15.16 -11.47 12.72
C LEU A 232 -14.02 -10.47 12.60
N PHE A 233 -13.85 -9.57 13.58
CA PHE A 233 -12.76 -8.60 13.60
C PHE A 233 -11.77 -8.95 14.69
N ARG A 234 -10.49 -9.18 14.33
CA ARG A 234 -9.46 -9.60 15.27
C ARG A 234 -8.14 -8.86 15.03
N GLY A 235 -7.38 -8.61 16.12
CA GLY A 235 -6.00 -8.15 16.03
C GLY A 235 -5.05 -9.33 15.84
N ALA A 236 -4.01 -9.14 15.05
CA ALA A 236 -2.95 -10.11 14.87
C ALA A 236 -1.82 -10.00 15.92
N ASP A 237 -1.99 -9.14 16.92
CA ASP A 237 -1.14 -9.02 18.11
C ASP A 237 -1.18 -10.26 19.00
N ASP A 238 -2.22 -11.09 18.90
CA ASP A 238 -2.35 -12.37 19.58
C ASP A 238 -2.66 -13.51 18.58
N PRO A 239 -1.63 -14.16 18.01
CA PRO A 239 -1.81 -15.27 17.07
C PRO A 239 -2.59 -16.46 17.62
N MET A 240 -2.59 -16.65 18.94
CA MET A 240 -3.31 -17.79 19.57
C MET A 240 -4.81 -17.60 19.47
N LYS A 241 -5.31 -16.37 19.56
CA LYS A 241 -6.73 -16.07 19.40
C LYS A 241 -7.22 -16.37 17.98
N ILE A 242 -6.39 -16.12 16.97
CA ILE A 242 -6.73 -16.40 15.58
C ILE A 242 -6.80 -17.90 15.32
N LYS A 243 -5.82 -18.67 15.84
CA LYS A 243 -5.76 -20.14 15.67
C LYS A 243 -6.92 -20.88 16.31
N SER A 244 -7.56 -20.28 17.31
CA SER A 244 -8.68 -20.88 18.06
C SER A 244 -10.07 -20.52 17.52
N ILE A 245 -10.18 -19.72 16.45
CA ILE A 245 -11.46 -19.33 15.88
C ILE A 245 -12.18 -20.56 15.33
N LYS A 246 -13.42 -20.75 15.76
CA LYS A 246 -14.33 -21.77 15.25
C LYS A 246 -15.66 -21.11 14.89
N THR A 247 -16.24 -21.53 13.81
CA THR A 247 -17.59 -21.17 13.37
C THR A 247 -18.59 -22.24 13.82
N GLU A 248 -19.82 -21.86 14.04
CA GLU A 248 -20.89 -22.80 14.43
C GLU A 248 -21.30 -23.70 13.25
N PHE A 249 -21.15 -23.18 12.06
CA PHE A 249 -21.35 -23.87 10.78
C PHE A 249 -20.39 -23.30 9.75
N GLY A 250 -20.32 -23.90 8.55
CA GLY A 250 -19.50 -23.40 7.46
C GLY A 250 -18.01 -23.29 7.80
N TYR A 251 -17.32 -22.35 7.17
CA TYR A 251 -15.88 -22.14 7.34
C TYR A 251 -15.49 -20.67 7.11
N ILE A 252 -14.27 -20.29 7.53
CA ILE A 252 -13.72 -18.98 7.21
C ILE A 252 -13.20 -19.03 5.78
N GLY A 253 -14.04 -18.63 4.81
CA GLY A 253 -13.66 -18.60 3.39
C GLY A 253 -13.10 -17.26 2.95
N ILE A 254 -13.35 -16.18 3.71
CA ILE A 254 -12.86 -14.85 3.37
C ILE A 254 -11.95 -14.34 4.48
N THR A 255 -10.74 -13.91 4.12
CA THR A 255 -9.80 -13.25 5.03
C THR A 255 -9.43 -11.88 4.46
N HIS A 256 -9.50 -10.81 5.26
CA HIS A 256 -9.10 -9.46 4.85
C HIS A 256 -8.02 -8.92 5.80
N PHE A 257 -6.82 -8.71 5.27
CA PHE A 257 -5.70 -8.07 5.95
C PHE A 257 -5.69 -6.59 5.61
N GLU A 258 -6.21 -5.78 6.53
CA GLU A 258 -6.21 -4.32 6.41
C GLU A 258 -4.90 -3.76 6.96
N GLU A 259 -4.27 -2.82 6.21
CA GLU A 259 -2.93 -2.30 6.49
C GLU A 259 -1.88 -3.43 6.56
N LYS A 260 -1.82 -4.22 5.48
CA LYS A 260 -0.89 -5.35 5.34
C LYS A 260 0.55 -5.02 5.73
N ASP A 261 1.00 -3.81 5.43
CA ASP A 261 2.35 -3.32 5.68
C ASP A 261 2.74 -3.29 7.17
N GLN A 262 1.75 -3.23 8.08
CA GLN A 262 1.98 -3.25 9.53
C GLN A 262 2.29 -4.65 10.10
N PHE A 263 1.99 -5.71 9.36
CA PHE A 263 2.33 -7.07 9.78
C PHE A 263 3.85 -7.28 9.75
N ALA A 264 4.35 -8.21 10.58
CA ALA A 264 5.80 -8.44 10.71
C ALA A 264 6.46 -9.00 9.45
N GLY A 265 5.68 -9.53 8.50
CA GLY A 265 6.16 -10.07 7.24
C GLY A 265 5.20 -11.08 6.62
N ARG A 266 5.53 -11.57 5.44
CA ARG A 266 4.73 -12.57 4.73
C ARG A 266 4.52 -13.85 5.54
N ALA A 267 5.51 -14.29 6.30
CA ALA A 267 5.42 -15.48 7.13
C ALA A 267 4.33 -15.39 8.21
N GLU A 268 4.06 -14.20 8.75
CA GLU A 268 2.95 -13.99 9.70
C GLU A 268 1.61 -14.16 9.01
N ILE A 269 1.41 -13.55 7.84
CA ILE A 269 0.19 -13.68 7.03
C ILE A 269 -0.03 -15.15 6.65
N ASP A 270 1.00 -15.83 6.15
CA ASP A 270 0.92 -17.23 5.75
C ASP A 270 0.57 -18.14 6.94
N SER A 271 1.10 -17.87 8.14
CA SER A 271 0.75 -18.61 9.36
C SER A 271 -0.74 -18.44 9.74
N ILE A 272 -1.29 -17.25 9.53
CA ILE A 272 -2.72 -16.98 9.73
C ILE A 272 -3.54 -17.73 8.69
N LEU A 273 -3.18 -17.64 7.42
CA LEU A 273 -3.87 -18.31 6.31
C LEU A 273 -3.87 -19.83 6.47
N GLN A 274 -2.77 -20.44 6.92
CA GLN A 274 -2.71 -21.87 7.25
C GLN A 274 -3.72 -22.28 8.32
N SER A 275 -4.14 -21.34 9.17
CA SER A 275 -5.13 -21.59 10.22
C SER A 275 -6.57 -21.36 9.75
N THR A 276 -6.79 -20.44 8.83
CA THR A 276 -8.11 -20.04 8.32
C THR A 276 -8.53 -20.80 7.06
N MET A 277 -7.61 -21.12 6.16
CA MET A 277 -7.91 -21.84 4.91
C MET A 277 -8.15 -23.33 5.14
N ARG A 278 -9.20 -23.65 5.90
CA ARG A 278 -9.57 -25.04 6.28
C ARG A 278 -11.07 -25.22 6.25
N GLY A 279 -11.51 -26.44 5.94
CA GLY A 279 -12.91 -26.84 6.04
C GLY A 279 -13.78 -26.45 4.87
N GLY A 280 -13.24 -25.82 3.82
CA GLY A 280 -13.94 -25.41 2.63
C GLY A 280 -13.15 -25.63 1.35
N THR A 281 -13.72 -25.24 0.21
CA THR A 281 -13.14 -25.41 -1.12
C THR A 281 -12.75 -24.10 -1.78
N GLU A 282 -13.36 -22.98 -1.39
CA GLU A 282 -13.14 -21.67 -1.99
C GLU A 282 -12.66 -20.68 -0.92
N PHE A 283 -11.59 -19.96 -1.24
CA PHE A 283 -10.99 -19.01 -0.30
C PHE A 283 -10.61 -17.70 -1.02
N TRP A 284 -11.04 -16.59 -0.45
CA TRP A 284 -10.70 -15.23 -0.89
C TRP A 284 -9.86 -14.54 0.17
N ASN A 285 -8.63 -14.20 -0.17
CA ASN A 285 -7.72 -13.48 0.72
C ASN A 285 -7.48 -12.09 0.17
N PHE A 286 -8.02 -11.08 0.83
CA PHE A 286 -7.86 -9.68 0.50
C PHE A 286 -6.72 -9.07 1.31
N GLU A 287 -5.87 -8.32 0.65
CA GLU A 287 -4.75 -7.60 1.26
C GLU A 287 -4.82 -6.14 0.81
N THR A 288 -5.08 -5.20 1.74
CA THR A 288 -5.15 -3.77 1.46
C THR A 288 -4.09 -3.02 2.23
N TYR A 289 -3.37 -2.10 1.56
CA TYR A 289 -2.34 -1.30 2.23
C TYR A 289 -1.90 -0.09 1.41
N ASN A 290 -1.29 0.87 2.10
CA ASN A 290 -0.51 1.92 1.46
C ASN A 290 0.93 1.42 1.35
N PRO A 291 1.54 1.41 0.13
CA PRO A 291 2.91 0.98 -0.02
C PRO A 291 3.84 1.77 0.91
N PRO A 292 4.64 1.10 1.75
CA PRO A 292 5.67 1.76 2.54
C PRO A 292 6.64 2.56 1.68
N ARG A 293 7.24 3.61 2.26
CA ARG A 293 8.17 4.48 1.55
C ARG A 293 9.40 3.72 1.04
N SER A 294 9.92 2.80 1.84
CA SER A 294 11.05 1.96 1.47
C SER A 294 10.67 0.92 0.41
N ARG A 295 11.41 0.87 -0.69
CA ARG A 295 11.31 -0.21 -1.69
C ARG A 295 11.70 -1.57 -1.11
N ASP A 296 12.58 -1.58 -0.12
CA ASP A 296 13.08 -2.78 0.54
C ASP A 296 12.18 -3.27 1.67
N ASN A 297 11.12 -2.52 2.01
CA ASN A 297 10.11 -3.00 2.95
C ASN A 297 9.51 -4.31 2.46
N TRP A 298 9.27 -5.23 3.39
CA TRP A 298 8.77 -6.57 3.08
C TRP A 298 7.48 -6.57 2.24
N ALA A 299 6.54 -5.62 2.51
CA ALA A 299 5.28 -5.55 1.79
C ALA A 299 5.48 -5.17 0.31
N ASN A 300 6.41 -4.24 0.02
CA ASN A 300 6.78 -3.85 -1.34
C ASN A 300 7.53 -4.96 -2.07
N ARG A 301 8.45 -5.67 -1.39
CA ARG A 301 9.15 -6.85 -1.94
C ARG A 301 8.18 -7.99 -2.24
N ASP A 302 7.28 -8.31 -1.29
CA ASP A 302 6.24 -9.31 -1.50
C ASP A 302 5.34 -8.96 -2.69
N SER A 303 4.95 -7.70 -2.82
CA SER A 303 4.17 -7.22 -3.96
C SER A 303 4.92 -7.30 -5.31
N ALA A 304 6.23 -7.19 -5.30
CA ALA A 304 7.05 -7.33 -6.51
C ALA A 304 7.19 -8.80 -6.97
N GLU A 305 6.95 -9.77 -6.10
CA GLU A 305 6.96 -11.19 -6.46
C GLU A 305 5.75 -11.57 -7.31
N SER A 306 5.97 -12.23 -8.44
CA SER A 306 4.90 -12.78 -9.26
C SER A 306 4.36 -14.08 -8.65
N ARG A 307 3.04 -14.17 -8.43
CA ARG A 307 2.36 -15.38 -7.93
C ARG A 307 1.14 -15.68 -8.79
N THR A 308 1.03 -16.90 -9.27
CA THR A 308 -0.09 -17.34 -10.13
C THR A 308 -1.44 -17.34 -9.42
N SER A 309 -1.45 -17.44 -8.08
CA SER A 309 -2.66 -17.42 -7.25
C SER A 309 -3.07 -16.01 -6.81
N ARG A 310 -2.32 -14.94 -7.20
CA ARG A 310 -2.55 -13.57 -6.76
C ARG A 310 -2.84 -12.64 -7.92
N PHE A 311 -3.90 -11.85 -7.78
CA PHE A 311 -4.17 -10.68 -8.60
C PHE A 311 -3.83 -9.42 -7.83
N GLN A 312 -3.13 -8.48 -8.48
CA GLN A 312 -2.71 -7.22 -7.90
C GLN A 312 -3.37 -6.04 -8.59
N HIS A 313 -3.88 -5.11 -7.78
CA HIS A 313 -4.43 -3.84 -8.21
C HIS A 313 -3.66 -2.69 -7.56
N LYS A 314 -3.36 -1.66 -8.36
CA LYS A 314 -2.75 -0.42 -7.86
C LYS A 314 -3.64 0.75 -8.25
N SER A 315 -3.93 1.63 -7.29
CA SER A 315 -4.74 2.82 -7.52
C SER A 315 -4.26 4.01 -6.70
N SER A 316 -4.58 5.19 -7.18
CA SER A 316 -4.42 6.46 -6.48
C SER A 316 -5.78 7.17 -6.43
N TYR A 317 -5.84 8.30 -5.77
CA TYR A 317 -7.05 9.13 -5.80
C TYR A 317 -7.37 9.69 -7.20
N LEU A 318 -6.39 9.77 -8.10
CA LEU A 318 -6.54 10.23 -9.48
C LEU A 318 -7.30 9.23 -10.36
N ASP A 319 -7.38 7.97 -9.92
CA ASP A 319 -8.03 6.89 -10.67
C ASP A 319 -9.52 6.75 -10.31
N LEU A 320 -10.04 7.61 -9.41
CA LEU A 320 -11.46 7.62 -9.05
C LEU A 320 -12.29 8.28 -10.14
N ASP A 321 -13.47 7.68 -10.42
CA ASP A 321 -14.43 8.23 -11.41
C ASP A 321 -14.94 9.60 -11.00
N ASP A 322 -15.11 9.84 -9.70
CA ASP A 322 -15.53 11.12 -9.13
C ASP A 322 -14.65 11.50 -7.93
N PRO A 323 -13.59 12.29 -8.13
CA PRO A 323 -12.73 12.78 -7.05
C PRO A 323 -13.47 13.62 -5.99
N SER A 324 -14.67 14.12 -6.28
CA SER A 324 -15.47 14.89 -5.33
C SER A 324 -15.83 14.09 -4.07
N TRP A 325 -15.80 12.76 -4.12
CA TRP A 325 -15.95 11.87 -2.96
C TRP A 325 -14.96 12.17 -1.84
N LEU A 326 -13.77 12.69 -2.18
CA LEU A 326 -12.72 13.00 -1.22
C LEU A 326 -12.89 14.39 -0.58
N GLY A 327 -13.70 15.25 -1.18
CA GLY A 327 -13.92 16.63 -0.77
C GLY A 327 -12.80 17.60 -1.23
N GLU A 328 -13.17 18.86 -1.39
CA GLU A 328 -12.27 19.93 -1.88
C GLU A 328 -11.03 20.11 -1.00
N ALA A 329 -11.17 19.99 0.31
CA ALA A 329 -10.06 20.15 1.25
C ALA A 329 -8.96 19.09 1.04
N PHE A 330 -9.33 17.83 0.78
CA PHE A 330 -8.37 16.76 0.48
C PHE A 330 -7.61 17.05 -0.82
N LEU A 331 -8.31 17.48 -1.85
CA LEU A 331 -7.71 17.77 -3.16
C LEU A 331 -6.76 18.97 -3.09
N ALA A 332 -7.14 20.01 -2.35
CA ALA A 332 -6.30 21.19 -2.13
C ALA A 332 -5.01 20.85 -1.36
N GLU A 333 -5.11 20.02 -0.30
CA GLU A 333 -3.96 19.55 0.47
C GLU A 333 -3.02 18.68 -0.36
N ALA A 334 -3.57 17.81 -1.23
CA ALA A 334 -2.78 16.99 -2.14
C ALA A 334 -1.99 17.86 -3.14
N GLU A 335 -2.62 18.89 -3.70
CA GLU A 335 -1.97 19.81 -4.63
C GLU A 335 -0.93 20.70 -3.93
N ASP A 336 -1.20 21.20 -2.73
CA ASP A 336 -0.22 21.95 -1.94
C ASP A 336 1.01 21.09 -1.62
N LEU A 337 0.81 19.83 -1.22
CA LEU A 337 1.92 18.91 -0.99
C LEU A 337 2.71 18.63 -2.27
N ARG A 338 2.02 18.47 -3.41
CA ARG A 338 2.67 18.26 -4.71
C ARG A 338 3.63 19.39 -5.07
N GLN A 339 3.24 20.65 -4.77
CA GLN A 339 4.06 21.82 -5.05
C GLN A 339 5.23 21.97 -4.07
N ARG A 340 5.05 21.60 -2.79
CA ARG A 340 6.07 21.72 -1.74
C ARG A 340 7.06 20.57 -1.73
N ASP A 341 6.59 19.34 -1.93
CA ASP A 341 7.37 18.12 -1.78
C ASP A 341 6.80 17.02 -2.69
N GLU A 342 7.23 17.04 -3.94
CA GLU A 342 6.80 16.09 -4.96
C GLU A 342 7.11 14.63 -4.55
N GLY A 343 8.24 14.36 -3.90
CA GLY A 343 8.60 13.01 -3.44
C GLY A 343 7.63 12.48 -2.39
N ARG A 344 7.25 13.32 -1.45
CA ARG A 344 6.27 12.97 -0.43
C ARG A 344 4.86 12.84 -1.02
N TYR A 345 4.48 13.68 -1.97
CA TYR A 345 3.22 13.57 -2.72
C TYR A 345 3.14 12.26 -3.48
N GLN A 346 4.18 11.89 -4.22
CA GLN A 346 4.29 10.62 -4.95
C GLN A 346 4.06 9.43 -4.01
N HIS A 347 4.67 9.48 -2.83
CA HIS A 347 4.52 8.41 -1.84
C HIS A 347 3.13 8.39 -1.20
N GLU A 348 2.71 9.49 -0.57
CA GLU A 348 1.51 9.51 0.27
C GLU A 348 0.21 9.44 -0.53
N TYR A 349 0.13 10.16 -1.67
CA TYR A 349 -1.08 10.27 -2.48
C TYR A 349 -1.11 9.31 -3.66
N LEU A 350 0.02 9.04 -4.30
CA LEU A 350 0.07 8.13 -5.45
C LEU A 350 0.49 6.71 -5.08
N GLY A 351 0.92 6.46 -3.83
CA GLY A 351 1.33 5.14 -3.37
C GLY A 351 2.61 4.63 -4.02
N VAL A 352 3.49 5.53 -4.47
CA VAL A 352 4.77 5.17 -5.09
C VAL A 352 5.85 5.05 -4.02
N PRO A 353 6.53 3.91 -3.89
CA PRO A 353 7.69 3.80 -3.01
C PRO A 353 8.85 4.68 -3.52
N VAL A 354 9.12 5.78 -2.84
CA VAL A 354 10.12 6.79 -3.28
C VAL A 354 11.39 6.79 -2.43
N GLY A 355 11.46 6.00 -1.37
CA GLY A 355 12.60 5.95 -0.44
C GLY A 355 12.56 4.74 0.45
N THR A 356 13.41 4.72 1.44
CA THR A 356 13.61 3.62 2.37
C THR A 356 12.81 3.76 3.68
N GLY A 357 12.04 4.81 3.86
CA GLY A 357 11.05 4.98 4.95
C GLY A 357 11.59 5.26 6.34
N GLY A 358 12.78 4.84 6.65
CA GLY A 358 13.50 5.09 7.90
C GLY A 358 14.96 5.38 7.67
N THR A 359 15.34 5.57 6.41
CA THR A 359 16.73 5.86 6.03
C THR A 359 17.19 7.14 6.67
N VAL A 360 18.35 7.09 7.24
CA VAL A 360 19.00 8.26 7.82
C VAL A 360 19.43 9.24 6.74
N PHE A 361 19.82 8.77 5.55
CA PHE A 361 20.33 9.59 4.46
C PHE A 361 19.37 9.57 3.26
N GLU A 362 18.54 10.58 3.11
CA GLU A 362 17.59 10.73 2.00
C GLU A 362 18.17 11.51 0.80
N ASN A 363 19.23 12.30 1.03
CA ASN A 363 19.85 13.19 0.04
C ASN A 363 21.01 12.54 -0.70
N MET A 364 20.89 11.26 -1.10
CA MET A 364 21.88 10.54 -1.88
C MET A 364 21.61 10.68 -3.38
N GLU A 365 22.67 10.88 -4.14
CA GLU A 365 22.66 10.76 -5.59
C GLU A 365 23.58 9.64 -6.03
N LEU A 366 23.04 8.66 -6.74
CA LEU A 366 23.82 7.56 -7.31
C LEU A 366 24.17 7.91 -8.75
N ARG A 367 25.46 8.10 -9.01
CA ARG A 367 25.96 8.30 -10.37
C ARG A 367 27.45 7.93 -10.49
N THR A 368 27.88 7.70 -11.70
CA THR A 368 29.31 7.52 -12.00
C THR A 368 30.06 8.84 -11.77
N ILE A 369 31.21 8.75 -11.10
CA ILE A 369 32.17 9.85 -10.93
C ILE A 369 33.37 9.53 -11.82
N THR A 370 33.58 10.33 -12.88
CA THR A 370 34.66 10.06 -13.84
C THR A 370 36.05 10.43 -13.29
N ASP A 371 37.11 9.84 -13.83
CA ASP A 371 38.49 10.17 -13.42
C ASP A 371 38.87 11.62 -13.76
N GLU A 372 38.28 12.19 -14.82
CA GLU A 372 38.42 13.60 -15.17
C GLU A 372 37.81 14.50 -14.12
N GLU A 373 36.63 14.12 -13.59
CA GLU A 373 35.95 14.84 -12.52
C GLU A 373 36.77 14.79 -11.21
N VAL A 374 37.27 13.60 -10.86
CA VAL A 374 38.14 13.43 -9.66
C VAL A 374 39.41 14.30 -9.73
N LYS A 375 40.02 14.46 -10.91
CA LYS A 375 41.19 15.34 -11.10
C LYS A 375 40.87 16.82 -10.88
N CYS A 376 39.64 17.22 -11.00
CA CYS A 376 39.19 18.59 -10.78
C CYS A 376 38.83 18.89 -9.31
N PHE A 377 38.80 17.87 -8.44
CA PHE A 377 38.48 18.04 -7.04
C PHE A 377 39.64 18.70 -6.25
N ASP A 378 39.36 19.86 -5.68
CA ASP A 378 40.37 20.72 -5.00
C ASP A 378 40.38 20.58 -3.47
N ARG A 379 39.35 19.94 -2.88
CA ARG A 379 39.13 19.82 -1.44
C ARG A 379 38.91 18.38 -1.03
N ILE A 380 40.01 17.65 -0.92
CA ILE A 380 40.03 16.24 -0.56
C ILE A 380 40.14 16.09 0.96
N TYR A 381 39.35 15.16 1.50
CA TYR A 381 39.36 14.74 2.89
C TYR A 381 39.43 13.23 2.98
N GLN A 382 40.04 12.72 4.06
CA GLN A 382 40.16 11.29 4.32
C GLN A 382 39.81 10.98 5.77
N GLY A 383 39.13 9.86 5.99
CA GLY A 383 38.77 9.40 7.32
C GLY A 383 38.96 7.90 7.48
N VAL A 384 39.25 7.48 8.71
CA VAL A 384 39.39 6.08 9.10
C VAL A 384 38.52 5.82 10.32
N ASP A 385 37.70 4.79 10.21
CA ASP A 385 37.06 4.10 11.32
C ASP A 385 37.74 2.76 11.55
N TRP A 386 38.16 2.52 12.82
CA TRP A 386 38.91 1.32 13.16
C TRP A 386 37.99 0.14 13.42
N GLY A 387 38.32 -1.02 12.89
CA GLY A 387 37.66 -2.26 13.17
C GLY A 387 38.57 -3.48 12.87
N TRP A 388 38.19 -4.61 13.47
CA TRP A 388 38.93 -5.88 13.26
C TRP A 388 37.96 -7.00 12.88
N PHE A 389 37.16 -7.49 13.81
CA PHE A 389 36.12 -8.48 13.64
C PHE A 389 35.28 -8.56 14.93
N PRO A 390 33.93 -8.52 14.85
CA PRO A 390 33.10 -8.51 13.65
C PRO A 390 33.06 -7.18 12.90
N ASP A 391 33.46 -6.07 13.53
CA ASP A 391 33.45 -4.74 12.94
C ASP A 391 34.57 -4.60 11.88
N ALA A 392 34.23 -3.93 10.79
CA ALA A 392 35.17 -3.74 9.71
C ALA A 392 36.04 -2.49 9.91
N TYR A 393 37.31 -2.56 9.50
CA TYR A 393 38.07 -1.35 9.21
C TYR A 393 37.49 -0.65 7.99
N ALA A 394 37.34 0.69 8.05
CA ALA A 394 36.89 1.48 6.93
C ALA A 394 37.74 2.75 6.74
N PHE A 395 38.27 2.90 5.53
CA PHE A 395 38.91 4.13 5.03
C PHE A 395 38.05 4.73 3.94
N ILE A 396 37.80 6.04 3.97
CA ILE A 396 37.10 6.79 2.92
C ILE A 396 37.94 7.99 2.49
N ARG A 397 38.05 8.15 1.14
CA ARG A 397 38.51 9.37 0.49
C ARG A 397 37.36 10.08 -0.19
N LEU A 398 37.18 11.38 0.04
CA LEU A 398 36.06 12.16 -0.43
C LEU A 398 36.45 13.60 -0.82
N HIS A 399 35.63 14.22 -1.67
CA HIS A 399 35.66 15.64 -1.96
C HIS A 399 34.44 16.33 -1.34
N TYR A 400 34.62 17.51 -0.77
CA TYR A 400 33.51 18.34 -0.30
C TYR A 400 33.46 19.68 -1.04
N ASP A 401 32.44 19.83 -1.92
CA ASP A 401 32.09 21.11 -2.56
C ASP A 401 31.28 21.96 -1.58
N LYS A 402 31.96 22.93 -0.96
CA LYS A 402 31.32 23.81 0.03
C LYS A 402 30.27 24.73 -0.58
N ALA A 403 30.41 25.10 -1.86
CA ALA A 403 29.49 26.02 -2.52
C ALA A 403 28.17 25.34 -2.86
N ARG A 404 28.22 24.07 -3.23
CA ARG A 404 27.03 23.24 -3.54
C ARG A 404 26.57 22.38 -2.37
N GLU A 405 27.22 22.47 -1.21
CA GLU A 405 27.01 21.62 -0.04
C GLU A 405 26.93 20.11 -0.39
N THR A 406 27.82 19.67 -1.29
CA THR A 406 27.82 18.34 -1.87
C THR A 406 29.09 17.57 -1.53
N ILE A 407 28.94 16.33 -1.05
CA ILE A 407 30.01 15.40 -0.72
C ILE A 407 30.08 14.37 -1.83
N TYR A 408 31.27 14.12 -2.37
CA TYR A 408 31.53 13.10 -3.40
C TYR A 408 32.43 12.03 -2.80
N LEU A 409 31.95 10.79 -2.69
CA LEU A 409 32.77 9.67 -2.24
C LEU A 409 33.62 9.16 -3.41
N VAL A 410 34.94 9.21 -3.25
CA VAL A 410 35.89 9.04 -4.37
C VAL A 410 36.54 7.65 -4.37
N ASP A 411 36.97 7.16 -3.20
CA ASP A 411 37.59 5.83 -3.06
C ASP A 411 37.38 5.31 -1.63
N GLU A 412 37.43 4.00 -1.46
CA GLU A 412 37.29 3.33 -0.17
C GLU A 412 38.25 2.14 -0.02
N HIS A 413 38.55 1.79 1.22
CA HIS A 413 39.18 0.54 1.58
C HIS A 413 38.56 -0.02 2.84
N VAL A 414 37.77 -1.08 2.69
CA VAL A 414 36.96 -1.64 3.76
C VAL A 414 37.17 -3.15 3.87
N GLY A 415 37.38 -3.64 5.08
CA GLY A 415 37.52 -5.07 5.29
C GLY A 415 37.72 -5.47 6.74
N ASN A 416 37.60 -6.77 7.01
CA ASN A 416 37.83 -7.35 8.33
C ASN A 416 39.21 -7.94 8.44
N LYS A 417 39.79 -7.98 9.66
CA LYS A 417 41.09 -8.60 9.99
C LYS A 417 42.27 -8.01 9.20
N MET A 418 42.17 -6.73 8.89
CA MET A 418 43.24 -6.00 8.20
C MET A 418 44.22 -5.40 9.22
N THR A 419 45.48 -5.66 9.08
CA THR A 419 46.50 -5.09 9.98
C THR A 419 46.76 -3.61 9.68
N ASN A 420 47.23 -2.86 10.68
CA ASN A 420 47.61 -1.46 10.50
C ASN A 420 48.70 -1.28 9.40
N GLU A 421 49.61 -2.27 9.25
CA GLU A 421 50.63 -2.27 8.22
C GLU A 421 50.04 -2.42 6.82
N GLU A 422 49.08 -3.36 6.63
CA GLU A 422 48.42 -3.59 5.33
C GLU A 422 47.64 -2.35 4.89
N THR A 423 46.87 -1.75 5.78
CA THR A 423 46.01 -0.59 5.48
C THR A 423 46.86 0.68 5.27
N ALA A 424 47.91 0.90 6.07
CA ALA A 424 48.87 1.98 5.85
C ALA A 424 49.59 1.85 4.49
N ASN A 425 50.11 0.65 4.17
CA ASN A 425 50.74 0.39 2.89
C ASN A 425 49.78 0.58 1.70
N TRP A 426 48.47 0.31 1.87
CA TRP A 426 47.47 0.58 0.84
C TRP A 426 47.35 2.08 0.58
N ILE A 427 47.24 2.92 1.63
CA ILE A 427 47.16 4.38 1.54
C ILE A 427 48.38 4.94 0.81
N LEU A 428 49.58 4.48 1.19
CA LEU A 428 50.82 4.94 0.59
C LEU A 428 50.97 4.53 -0.88
N ARG A 429 50.55 3.30 -1.24
CA ARG A 429 50.59 2.82 -2.64
C ARG A 429 49.63 3.58 -3.55
N LYS A 430 48.53 4.08 -3.00
CA LYS A 430 47.54 4.90 -3.71
C LYS A 430 47.98 6.38 -3.82
N ASP A 431 49.12 6.74 -3.24
CA ASP A 431 49.60 8.13 -3.14
C ASP A 431 48.59 9.07 -2.42
N TYR A 432 47.89 8.52 -1.43
CA TYR A 432 46.86 9.23 -0.66
C TYR A 432 47.41 9.92 0.60
N ASN A 433 48.74 10.14 0.64
CA ASN A 433 49.40 10.87 1.74
C ASN A 433 49.48 12.39 1.49
N ASP A 434 48.87 12.84 0.39
CA ASP A 434 48.76 14.24 -0.04
C ASP A 434 47.98 15.12 0.94
N VAL A 435 47.00 14.53 1.65
CA VAL A 435 46.18 15.18 2.68
C VAL A 435 46.19 14.38 3.98
N PRO A 436 45.91 15.01 5.15
CA PRO A 436 45.83 14.28 6.40
C PRO A 436 44.69 13.28 6.41
N THR A 437 44.92 12.08 6.95
CA THR A 437 43.90 11.08 7.26
C THR A 437 43.43 11.28 8.71
N THR A 438 42.18 11.65 8.90
CA THR A 438 41.54 11.82 10.22
C THR A 438 41.03 10.48 10.73
N CYS A 439 41.63 9.96 11.79
CA CYS A 439 41.33 8.63 12.34
C CYS A 439 40.50 8.74 13.60
N ASP A 440 39.63 7.74 13.84
CA ASP A 440 38.96 7.62 15.13
C ASP A 440 39.96 7.65 16.29
N SER A 441 39.76 8.54 17.25
CA SER A 441 40.61 8.72 18.43
C SER A 441 40.47 7.64 19.50
N ALA A 442 39.55 6.68 19.35
CA ALA A 442 39.41 5.56 20.28
C ALA A 442 40.62 4.61 20.29
N GLU A 443 41.39 4.57 19.21
CA GLU A 443 42.57 3.71 19.08
C GLU A 443 43.90 4.50 18.88
N PRO A 444 44.47 5.11 19.92
CA PRO A 444 45.69 5.89 19.82
C PRO A 444 46.91 5.08 19.34
N LYS A 445 46.92 3.77 19.63
CA LYS A 445 48.01 2.87 19.17
C LYS A 445 48.01 2.73 17.66
N SER A 446 46.85 2.48 17.06
CA SER A 446 46.67 2.35 15.61
C SER A 446 47.09 3.66 14.89
N ILE A 447 46.78 4.80 15.47
CA ILE A 447 47.22 6.11 14.95
C ILE A 447 48.72 6.27 15.05
N ALA A 448 49.37 5.84 16.14
CA ALA A 448 50.82 5.88 16.32
C ALA A 448 51.53 4.93 15.32
N ASP A 449 50.96 3.73 15.08
CA ASP A 449 51.44 2.80 14.07
C ASP A 449 51.38 3.43 12.67
N TYR A 450 50.27 4.06 12.29
CA TYR A 450 50.14 4.75 11.01
C TYR A 450 51.21 5.83 10.83
N ARG A 451 51.44 6.66 11.85
CA ARG A 451 52.50 7.68 11.80
C ARG A 451 53.90 7.06 11.66
N SER A 452 54.17 5.95 12.36
CA SER A 452 55.44 5.24 12.26
C SER A 452 55.69 4.62 10.88
N LEU A 453 54.60 4.21 10.20
CA LEU A 453 54.62 3.68 8.84
C LEU A 453 54.60 4.78 7.76
N GLY A 454 54.57 6.06 8.14
CA GLY A 454 54.70 7.20 7.24
C GLY A 454 53.36 7.79 6.76
N VAL A 455 52.21 7.34 7.28
CA VAL A 455 50.89 7.94 6.98
C VAL A 455 50.71 9.24 7.76
N ASN A 456 50.25 10.30 7.09
CA ASN A 456 49.89 11.58 7.74
C ASN A 456 48.60 11.46 8.52
N ALA A 457 48.62 10.68 9.60
CA ALA A 457 47.46 10.39 10.44
C ALA A 457 47.23 11.44 11.52
N LYS A 458 45.98 11.88 11.69
CA LYS A 458 45.55 12.81 12.73
C LYS A 458 44.37 12.21 13.52
N GLU A 459 44.30 12.55 14.81
CA GLU A 459 43.22 12.15 15.67
C GLU A 459 41.96 12.98 15.39
N ALA A 460 40.79 12.33 15.38
CA ALA A 460 39.49 12.99 15.40
C ALA A 460 39.24 13.64 16.78
N VAL A 461 38.65 14.83 16.80
CA VAL A 461 38.30 15.54 18.03
C VAL A 461 36.88 15.17 18.41
N LYS A 462 36.73 14.26 19.37
CA LYS A 462 35.41 13.84 19.87
C LYS A 462 34.94 14.80 21.00
N GLY A 463 33.74 15.33 20.87
CA GLY A 463 33.05 16.10 21.89
C GLY A 463 31.69 15.49 22.28
N PRO A 464 31.04 15.98 23.34
CA PRO A 464 29.70 15.55 23.68
C PRO A 464 28.76 15.76 22.49
N SER A 465 27.94 14.75 22.17
CA SER A 465 26.99 14.75 21.02
C SER A 465 27.64 14.91 19.64
N SER A 466 28.94 14.62 19.50
CA SER A 466 29.64 14.74 18.20
C SER A 466 29.04 13.80 17.12
N VAL A 467 28.56 12.62 17.50
CA VAL A 467 27.90 11.69 16.59
C VAL A 467 26.60 12.30 16.07
N GLU A 468 25.70 12.72 16.97
CA GLU A 468 24.41 13.29 16.59
C GLU A 468 24.57 14.55 15.72
N TYR A 469 25.50 15.41 16.08
CA TYR A 469 25.78 16.61 15.31
C TYR A 469 26.38 16.28 13.93
N GLY A 470 27.34 15.37 13.87
CA GLY A 470 27.97 14.94 12.62
C GLY A 470 26.96 14.29 11.67
N MET A 471 26.10 13.41 12.19
CA MET A 471 25.04 12.77 11.40
C MET A 471 24.03 13.79 10.85
N LYS A 472 23.51 14.70 11.68
CA LYS A 472 22.62 15.79 11.24
C LYS A 472 23.28 16.69 10.20
N TRP A 473 24.60 16.91 10.34
CA TRP A 473 25.34 17.70 9.38
C TRP A 473 25.46 16.98 8.02
N LEU A 474 25.68 15.67 8.00
CA LEU A 474 25.71 14.86 6.78
C LEU A 474 24.32 14.78 6.12
N GLN A 475 23.27 14.60 6.91
CA GLN A 475 21.87 14.56 6.42
C GLN A 475 21.43 15.85 5.71
N ALA A 476 21.99 17.00 6.11
CA ALA A 476 21.69 18.28 5.49
C ALA A 476 22.45 18.53 4.16
N ARG A 477 23.25 17.57 3.70
CA ARG A 477 24.10 17.72 2.52
C ARG A 477 23.83 16.64 1.50
N LYS A 478 23.98 17.00 0.23
CA LYS A 478 23.90 16.03 -0.87
C LYS A 478 25.13 15.12 -0.85
N ILE A 479 24.91 13.81 -0.95
CA ILE A 479 25.98 12.80 -0.95
C ILE A 479 25.94 12.07 -2.29
N VAL A 480 26.99 12.25 -3.09
CA VAL A 480 27.15 11.58 -4.39
C VAL A 480 27.98 10.34 -4.20
N ILE A 481 27.44 9.19 -4.57
CA ILE A 481 28.07 7.87 -4.43
C ILE A 481 28.16 7.19 -5.78
N ASP A 482 29.36 6.71 -6.11
CA ASP A 482 29.58 5.83 -7.24
C ASP A 482 29.73 4.39 -6.75
N ARG A 483 28.82 3.51 -7.17
CA ARG A 483 28.77 2.11 -6.73
C ARG A 483 30.02 1.30 -7.11
N GLU A 484 30.71 1.69 -8.17
CA GLU A 484 31.94 1.01 -8.60
C GLU A 484 33.15 1.47 -7.81
N ARG A 485 33.19 2.76 -7.41
CA ARG A 485 34.30 3.34 -6.62
C ARG A 485 34.16 3.07 -5.13
N THR A 486 32.94 3.12 -4.60
CA THR A 486 32.67 3.00 -3.17
C THR A 486 31.48 2.07 -2.89
N PRO A 487 31.60 0.76 -3.24
CA PRO A 487 30.52 -0.21 -3.10
C PRO A 487 30.06 -0.44 -1.66
N LYS A 488 30.98 -0.41 -0.68
CA LYS A 488 30.63 -0.61 0.73
C LYS A 488 29.97 0.63 1.33
N ALA A 489 30.46 1.81 1.01
CA ALA A 489 29.76 3.05 1.39
C ALA A 489 28.36 3.11 0.77
N TYR A 490 28.20 2.66 -0.48
CA TYR A 490 26.88 2.54 -1.08
C TYR A 490 25.96 1.61 -0.26
N GLU A 491 26.43 0.41 0.11
CA GLU A 491 25.67 -0.53 0.93
C GLU A 491 25.24 0.10 2.26
N GLU A 492 26.18 0.68 3.00
CA GLU A 492 25.91 1.26 4.32
C GLU A 492 24.98 2.48 4.23
N PHE A 493 25.32 3.48 3.43
CA PHE A 493 24.51 4.70 3.31
C PHE A 493 23.08 4.42 2.82
N SER A 494 22.90 3.45 1.89
CA SER A 494 21.58 3.11 1.36
C SER A 494 20.73 2.25 2.30
N SER A 495 21.35 1.51 3.22
CA SER A 495 20.67 0.61 4.16
C SER A 495 20.66 1.13 5.62
N TYR A 496 21.27 2.30 5.88
CA TYR A 496 21.34 2.83 7.23
C TYR A 496 20.02 3.48 7.65
N GLU A 497 19.31 2.78 8.51
CA GLU A 497 17.95 3.15 8.95
C GLU A 497 17.89 3.34 10.47
N TYR A 498 17.01 4.25 10.92
CA TYR A 498 16.69 4.36 12.34
C TYR A 498 16.14 3.02 12.87
N GLU A 499 16.41 2.74 14.13
CA GLU A 499 15.83 1.58 14.78
C GLU A 499 14.35 1.79 15.09
N GLN A 500 13.59 0.70 15.10
CA GLN A 500 12.19 0.70 15.50
C GLN A 500 12.00 -0.09 16.79
N THR A 501 11.05 0.36 17.60
CA THR A 501 10.53 -0.43 18.72
C THR A 501 9.78 -1.64 18.19
N LYS A 502 9.49 -2.62 19.04
CA LYS A 502 8.61 -3.75 18.68
C LYS A 502 7.20 -3.31 18.24
N ALA A 503 6.79 -2.10 18.57
CA ALA A 503 5.52 -1.51 18.17
C ALA A 503 5.59 -0.75 16.82
N GLY A 504 6.76 -0.70 16.17
CA GLY A 504 6.96 -0.01 14.89
C GLY A 504 7.24 1.49 15.00
N GLU A 505 7.45 2.01 16.21
CA GLU A 505 7.82 3.42 16.42
C GLU A 505 9.34 3.61 16.25
N TRP A 506 9.74 4.67 15.58
CA TRP A 506 11.14 4.99 15.39
C TRP A 506 11.82 5.39 16.71
N ILE A 507 12.95 4.75 16.99
CA ILE A 507 13.80 5.09 18.15
C ILE A 507 14.62 6.30 17.78
N SER A 508 14.63 7.32 18.65
CA SER A 508 15.51 8.48 18.49
C SER A 508 16.95 8.06 18.71
N GLY A 509 17.83 8.36 17.76
CA GLY A 509 19.24 8.04 17.79
C GLY A 509 19.68 7.29 16.53
N TYR A 510 20.98 7.15 16.37
CA TYR A 510 21.57 6.48 15.22
C TYR A 510 22.06 5.09 15.64
N PRO A 511 21.70 4.01 14.92
CA PRO A 511 22.20 2.67 15.23
C PRO A 511 23.72 2.58 15.19
N ASP A 512 24.30 1.87 16.14
CA ASP A 512 25.74 1.60 16.17
C ASP A 512 26.03 0.24 15.52
N ARG A 513 25.70 0.14 14.21
CA ARG A 513 25.94 -1.06 13.40
C ARG A 513 25.89 -0.72 11.92
N ASN A 514 26.73 -1.40 11.13
CA ASN A 514 26.82 -1.21 9.67
C ASN A 514 26.97 0.27 9.28
N ASN A 515 27.85 1.00 10.00
CA ASN A 515 28.04 2.43 9.86
C ASN A 515 29.53 2.82 9.71
N HIS A 516 30.42 1.86 9.45
CA HIS A 516 31.87 2.06 9.44
C HIS A 516 32.32 3.08 8.40
N THR A 517 31.81 3.00 7.16
CA THR A 517 32.09 3.99 6.12
C THR A 517 31.45 5.35 6.42
N ILE A 518 30.27 5.33 7.04
CA ILE A 518 29.56 6.54 7.48
C ILE A 518 30.37 7.27 8.54
N ASP A 519 30.91 6.53 9.52
CA ASP A 519 31.75 7.09 10.56
C ASP A 519 33.09 7.55 10.01
N ALA A 520 33.69 6.83 9.07
CA ALA A 520 34.88 7.30 8.37
C ALA A 520 34.65 8.62 7.62
N VAL A 521 33.49 8.80 6.94
CA VAL A 521 33.08 10.07 6.32
C VAL A 521 32.90 11.17 7.39
N ARG A 522 32.27 10.85 8.51
CA ARG A 522 32.06 11.78 9.62
C ARG A 522 33.42 12.26 10.21
N TYR A 523 34.37 11.36 10.39
CA TYR A 523 35.73 11.72 10.84
C TYR A 523 36.46 12.56 9.79
N ALA A 524 36.40 12.19 8.52
CA ALA A 524 37.04 12.96 7.43
C ALA A 524 36.58 14.44 7.44
N LEU A 525 35.29 14.68 7.71
CA LEU A 525 34.67 16.00 7.63
C LEU A 525 34.51 16.70 8.99
N GLU A 526 34.97 16.10 10.07
CA GLU A 526 34.78 16.60 11.43
C GLU A 526 35.20 18.07 11.58
N ARG A 527 36.38 18.45 11.08
CA ARG A 527 36.89 19.84 11.14
C ARG A 527 36.10 20.83 10.29
N VAL A 528 35.38 20.34 9.29
CA VAL A 528 34.51 21.15 8.43
C VAL A 528 33.14 21.34 9.07
N SER A 529 32.65 20.29 9.74
CA SER A 529 31.34 20.26 10.38
C SER A 529 31.31 20.89 11.77
N SER A 530 32.46 20.95 12.50
CA SER A 530 32.47 21.32 13.92
C SER A 530 31.99 22.74 14.16
N LYS A 531 31.06 22.90 15.12
CA LYS A 531 30.67 24.19 15.72
C LYS A 531 31.81 24.86 16.49
N TYR A 532 32.81 24.11 16.89
CA TYR A 532 33.96 24.54 17.71
C TYR A 532 35.12 25.04 16.85
N ARG A 533 34.87 25.89 15.86
CA ARG A 533 35.88 26.86 15.45
C ARG A 533 35.97 27.93 16.54
N SER A 534 36.50 27.56 17.68
CA SER A 534 37.03 28.54 18.61
C SER A 534 38.18 29.27 17.92
N ASN A 535 38.10 30.56 17.92
CA ASN A 535 39.17 31.53 17.75
C ASN A 535 40.54 30.94 18.15
N ALA A 536 41.39 30.64 17.15
CA ALA A 536 42.81 30.51 17.27
C ALA A 536 43.45 31.21 16.06
#